data_f0cf122ceeb302f48ddbcbb89ef7a19f
#
_entry.id   f0cf122ceeb302f48ddbcbb89ef7a19f
#
_cell.length_a   1.000
_cell.length_b   1.000
_cell.length_c   1.000
_cell.angle_alpha   90.00
_cell.angle_beta   90.00
_cell.angle_gamma   90.00
#
_symmetry.space_group_name_H-M   'P 1'
#
loop_
_entity.id
_entity.type
_entity.pdbx_description
1 polymer ?
#
loop_
_entity_poly.entity_id
_entity_poly.type
_entity_poly.pdbx_seq_one_letter_code
_entity_poly.pdbx_strand_id
1 'polypeptide(L)'
;MNINSIDLNLFLVFQAIYATRSVTLAGERVGMTQSAVSNALKRMRERFNDVLFVRSADGMVPTPVAQRLIAPIEEGLACLSQAIDQGRTFETGQSTRVFRIAVNDIGQLVMMPELLSVARGLAPGVRFETVDASMVEARQRMLHGQIDLALGSWDAMGPSFYQQRLFDETFSVLVARASPLAQGISMTLEDYLKAEHIAYRPQGTTDSQLQQALERSGAQERRQVVLIAAHSLGLASIVATSKLLLTAPDRLARAMAASRADLHILKAPFDVTPFEIRQQWHERFHQDSGSRWLRELMFGLFHQRSRRLARAPAAALAPD
;
A
#
# COMPACT_ATOMS: atom_id res chain seq x y z
N MET A 1 -11.28 -17.48 -31.13
CA MET A 1 -12.13 -16.26 -31.24
C MET A 1 -11.20 -15.09 -31.48
N ASN A 2 -11.43 -14.24 -32.50
CA ASN A 2 -10.51 -13.12 -32.79
C ASN A 2 -11.10 -11.82 -32.23
N ILE A 3 -10.34 -11.09 -31.42
CA ILE A 3 -10.77 -9.83 -30.80
C ILE A 3 -11.10 -8.75 -31.85
N ASN A 4 -10.43 -8.78 -33.00
CA ASN A 4 -10.66 -7.83 -34.12
C ASN A 4 -12.08 -7.87 -34.69
N SER A 5 -12.85 -8.94 -34.44
CA SER A 5 -14.21 -9.11 -34.92
C SER A 5 -15.27 -8.76 -33.84
N ILE A 6 -14.87 -8.23 -32.70
CA ILE A 6 -15.77 -7.85 -31.60
C ILE A 6 -15.79 -6.33 -31.47
N ASP A 7 -16.99 -5.76 -31.45
CA ASP A 7 -17.20 -4.37 -31.08
C ASP A 7 -17.03 -4.22 -29.56
N LEU A 8 -15.98 -3.53 -29.12
CA LEU A 8 -15.66 -3.38 -27.72
C LEU A 8 -16.75 -2.66 -26.92
N ASN A 9 -17.60 -1.86 -27.57
CA ASN A 9 -18.74 -1.22 -26.90
C ASN A 9 -19.75 -2.24 -26.35
N LEU A 10 -19.78 -3.46 -26.90
CA LEU A 10 -20.63 -4.53 -26.37
C LEU A 10 -20.29 -4.87 -24.93
N PHE A 11 -19.01 -4.79 -24.55
CA PHE A 11 -18.57 -5.09 -23.19
C PHE A 11 -19.02 -4.01 -22.18
N LEU A 12 -19.10 -2.73 -22.58
CA LEU A 12 -19.70 -1.68 -21.77
C LEU A 12 -21.17 -1.94 -21.50
N VAL A 13 -21.91 -2.33 -22.54
CA VAL A 13 -23.32 -2.71 -22.42
C VAL A 13 -23.49 -3.92 -21.51
N PHE A 14 -22.65 -4.94 -21.67
CA PHE A 14 -22.68 -6.13 -20.82
C PHE A 14 -22.49 -5.80 -19.35
N GLN A 15 -21.45 -5.02 -19.01
CA GLN A 15 -21.17 -4.57 -17.66
C GLN A 15 -22.35 -3.76 -17.09
N ALA A 16 -22.93 -2.86 -17.88
CA ALA A 16 -24.08 -2.07 -17.46
C ALA A 16 -25.31 -2.92 -17.14
N ILE A 17 -25.66 -3.92 -18.01
CA ILE A 17 -26.76 -4.85 -17.74
C ILE A 17 -26.46 -5.70 -16.50
N TYR A 18 -25.22 -6.17 -16.35
CA TYR A 18 -24.81 -6.98 -15.20
C TYR A 18 -24.98 -6.22 -13.86
N ALA A 19 -24.61 -4.94 -13.85
CA ALA A 19 -24.70 -4.09 -12.67
C ALA A 19 -26.13 -3.65 -12.34
N THR A 20 -26.93 -3.26 -13.39
CA THR A 20 -28.25 -2.65 -13.20
C THR A 20 -29.38 -3.68 -13.17
N ARG A 21 -29.15 -4.90 -13.64
CA ARG A 21 -30.15 -5.94 -13.83
C ARG A 21 -31.34 -5.50 -14.73
N SER A 22 -31.16 -4.46 -15.53
CA SER A 22 -32.18 -3.85 -16.36
C SER A 22 -31.58 -3.35 -17.68
N VAL A 23 -32.23 -3.69 -18.78
CA VAL A 23 -31.85 -3.20 -20.12
C VAL A 23 -32.09 -1.70 -20.26
N THR A 24 -33.14 -1.17 -19.62
CA THR A 24 -33.49 0.26 -19.66
C THR A 24 -32.48 1.07 -18.84
N LEU A 25 -32.24 0.70 -17.59
CA LEU A 25 -31.24 1.37 -16.74
C LEU A 25 -29.82 1.24 -17.28
N ALA A 26 -29.49 0.12 -17.92
CA ALA A 26 -28.22 -0.04 -18.62
C ALA A 26 -28.08 0.98 -19.75
N GLY A 27 -29.15 1.21 -20.54
CA GLY A 27 -29.17 2.24 -21.58
C GLY A 27 -28.90 3.64 -21.04
N GLU A 28 -29.58 4.04 -19.98
CA GLU A 28 -29.34 5.30 -19.29
C GLU A 28 -27.88 5.45 -18.83
N ARG A 29 -27.32 4.38 -18.26
CA ARG A 29 -25.94 4.36 -17.76
C ARG A 29 -24.88 4.52 -18.87
N VAL A 30 -25.12 3.94 -20.04
CA VAL A 30 -24.14 3.98 -21.16
C VAL A 30 -24.50 5.04 -22.23
N GLY A 31 -25.56 5.84 -22.03
CA GLY A 31 -26.01 6.86 -22.99
C GLY A 31 -26.62 6.27 -24.27
N MET A 32 -27.28 5.11 -24.19
CA MET A 32 -27.90 4.42 -25.32
C MET A 32 -29.39 4.24 -25.09
N THR A 33 -30.15 4.12 -26.22
CA THR A 33 -31.56 3.75 -26.14
C THR A 33 -31.73 2.30 -25.70
N GLN A 34 -32.85 1.96 -25.08
CA GLN A 34 -33.17 0.57 -24.68
C GLN A 34 -33.16 -0.40 -25.90
N SER A 35 -33.57 0.05 -27.06
CA SER A 35 -33.51 -0.76 -28.31
C SER A 35 -32.08 -1.02 -28.76
N ALA A 36 -31.19 -0.03 -28.64
CA ALA A 36 -29.76 -0.19 -28.94
C ALA A 36 -29.07 -1.17 -27.97
N VAL A 37 -29.38 -1.08 -26.68
CA VAL A 37 -28.88 -2.05 -25.67
C VAL A 37 -29.40 -3.47 -25.96
N SER A 38 -30.68 -3.61 -26.33
CA SER A 38 -31.24 -4.91 -26.68
C SER A 38 -30.56 -5.52 -27.92
N ASN A 39 -30.27 -4.71 -28.94
CA ASN A 39 -29.52 -5.15 -30.13
C ASN A 39 -28.08 -5.54 -29.78
N ALA A 40 -27.41 -4.78 -28.95
CA ALA A 40 -26.06 -5.10 -28.43
C ALA A 40 -26.06 -6.44 -27.69
N LEU A 41 -27.03 -6.65 -26.79
CA LEU A 41 -27.19 -7.92 -26.09
C LEU A 41 -27.46 -9.09 -27.04
N LYS A 42 -28.28 -8.89 -28.08
CA LYS A 42 -28.51 -9.92 -29.12
C LYS A 42 -27.20 -10.31 -29.79
N ARG A 43 -26.41 -9.34 -30.27
CA ARG A 43 -25.08 -9.58 -30.88
C ARG A 43 -24.13 -10.34 -29.93
N MET A 44 -24.15 -10.04 -28.64
CA MET A 44 -23.34 -10.77 -27.67
C MET A 44 -23.82 -12.23 -27.49
N ARG A 45 -25.14 -12.47 -27.43
CA ARG A 45 -25.72 -13.81 -27.35
C ARG A 45 -25.26 -14.68 -28.51
N GLU A 46 -25.33 -14.14 -29.71
CA GLU A 46 -24.85 -14.82 -30.94
C GLU A 46 -23.36 -15.11 -30.87
N ARG A 47 -22.57 -14.17 -30.33
CA ARG A 47 -21.11 -14.30 -30.26
C ARG A 47 -20.63 -15.30 -29.22
N PHE A 48 -21.26 -15.35 -28.07
CA PHE A 48 -20.91 -16.26 -26.98
C PHE A 48 -21.71 -17.57 -27.00
N ASN A 49 -22.64 -17.70 -27.93
CA ASN A 49 -23.58 -18.81 -28.02
C ASN A 49 -24.26 -19.12 -26.68
N ASP A 50 -24.66 -18.06 -25.97
CA ASP A 50 -25.28 -18.11 -24.63
C ASP A 50 -26.29 -16.98 -24.50
N VAL A 51 -27.37 -17.18 -23.76
CA VAL A 51 -28.39 -16.16 -23.52
C VAL A 51 -27.90 -15.03 -22.61
N LEU A 52 -26.79 -15.20 -21.94
CA LEU A 52 -26.07 -14.31 -21.02
C LEU A 52 -26.93 -13.78 -19.87
N PHE A 53 -28.13 -13.34 -20.14
CA PHE A 53 -29.08 -12.89 -19.13
C PHE A 53 -30.48 -13.44 -19.42
N VAL A 54 -31.11 -13.97 -18.38
CA VAL A 54 -32.49 -14.43 -18.42
C VAL A 54 -33.39 -13.44 -17.68
N ARG A 55 -34.61 -13.23 -18.21
CA ARG A 55 -35.60 -12.35 -17.57
C ARG A 55 -36.29 -13.09 -16.43
N SER A 56 -36.33 -12.47 -15.26
CA SER A 56 -37.04 -12.98 -14.08
C SER A 56 -37.83 -11.86 -13.39
N ALA A 57 -38.50 -12.18 -12.29
CA ALA A 57 -39.17 -11.18 -11.43
C ALA A 57 -38.18 -10.15 -10.88
N ASP A 58 -36.92 -10.55 -10.63
CA ASP A 58 -35.85 -9.72 -10.10
C ASP A 58 -35.04 -9.01 -11.19
N GLY A 59 -35.53 -8.97 -12.42
CA GLY A 59 -34.88 -8.33 -13.56
C GLY A 59 -34.04 -9.31 -14.43
N MET A 60 -32.95 -8.82 -14.97
CA MET A 60 -32.05 -9.58 -15.84
C MET A 60 -31.02 -10.36 -15.01
N VAL A 61 -31.22 -11.66 -14.86
CA VAL A 61 -30.35 -12.55 -14.09
C VAL A 61 -29.25 -13.12 -14.98
N PRO A 62 -27.95 -13.01 -14.63
CA PRO A 62 -26.86 -13.53 -15.44
C PRO A 62 -26.79 -15.05 -15.42
N THR A 63 -26.45 -15.63 -16.57
CA THR A 63 -26.11 -17.06 -16.70
C THR A 63 -24.76 -17.37 -16.05
N PRO A 64 -24.43 -18.65 -15.80
CA PRO A 64 -23.07 -19.03 -15.36
C PRO A 64 -21.97 -18.60 -16.33
N VAL A 65 -22.26 -18.49 -17.63
CA VAL A 65 -21.32 -17.94 -18.62
C VAL A 65 -21.11 -16.45 -18.37
N ALA A 66 -22.17 -15.67 -18.21
CA ALA A 66 -22.08 -14.25 -17.92
C ALA A 66 -21.34 -13.97 -16.59
N GLN A 67 -21.53 -14.82 -15.58
CA GLN A 67 -20.82 -14.72 -14.30
C GLN A 67 -19.30 -14.94 -14.43
N ARG A 68 -18.86 -15.82 -15.34
CA ARG A 68 -17.43 -16.01 -15.61
C ARG A 68 -16.83 -14.89 -16.47
N LEU A 69 -17.62 -14.25 -17.30
CA LEU A 69 -17.17 -13.19 -18.21
C LEU A 69 -17.01 -11.83 -17.52
N ILE A 70 -17.72 -11.56 -16.42
CA ILE A 70 -17.75 -10.21 -15.85
C ILE A 70 -16.37 -9.74 -15.37
N ALA A 71 -15.64 -10.54 -14.60
CA ALA A 71 -14.35 -10.16 -14.05
C ALA A 71 -13.31 -9.81 -15.14
N PRO A 72 -13.06 -10.68 -16.17
CA PRO A 72 -12.13 -10.32 -17.24
C PRO A 72 -12.60 -9.15 -18.11
N ILE A 73 -13.90 -8.92 -18.25
CA ILE A 73 -14.43 -7.75 -18.95
C ILE A 73 -14.15 -6.48 -18.15
N GLU A 74 -14.39 -6.47 -16.85
CA GLU A 74 -14.12 -5.32 -15.98
C GLU A 74 -12.63 -4.96 -15.94
N GLU A 75 -11.76 -5.96 -15.87
CA GLU A 75 -10.30 -5.76 -15.94
C GLU A 75 -9.88 -5.13 -17.28
N GLY A 76 -10.42 -5.65 -18.39
CA GLY A 76 -10.15 -5.12 -19.74
C GLY A 76 -10.62 -3.68 -19.91
N LEU A 77 -11.83 -3.36 -19.47
CA LEU A 77 -12.39 -2.00 -19.52
C LEU A 77 -11.61 -1.03 -18.62
N ALA A 78 -11.17 -1.48 -17.44
CA ALA A 78 -10.31 -0.68 -16.56
C ALA A 78 -8.97 -0.35 -17.22
N CYS A 79 -8.33 -1.33 -17.90
CA CYS A 79 -7.10 -1.09 -18.66
C CYS A 79 -7.31 -0.07 -19.81
N LEU A 80 -8.41 -0.16 -20.54
CA LEU A 80 -8.74 0.79 -21.61
C LEU A 80 -9.01 2.19 -21.05
N SER A 81 -9.74 2.31 -19.95
CA SER A 81 -9.96 3.60 -19.26
C SER A 81 -8.66 4.23 -18.81
N GLN A 82 -7.75 3.45 -18.24
CA GLN A 82 -6.41 3.93 -17.89
C GLN A 82 -5.63 4.44 -19.09
N ALA A 83 -5.74 3.77 -20.25
CA ALA A 83 -5.08 4.21 -21.47
C ALA A 83 -5.63 5.55 -21.97
N ILE A 84 -6.93 5.78 -21.87
CA ILE A 84 -7.57 7.06 -22.21
C ILE A 84 -7.14 8.16 -21.25
N ASP A 85 -7.10 7.88 -19.94
CA ASP A 85 -6.71 8.86 -18.91
C ASP A 85 -5.21 9.20 -18.98
N GLN A 86 -4.37 8.27 -19.38
CA GLN A 86 -2.94 8.52 -19.62
C GLN A 86 -2.68 9.50 -20.78
N GLY A 87 -3.60 9.64 -21.70
CA GLY A 87 -3.57 10.65 -22.77
C GLY A 87 -3.92 12.08 -22.30
N ARG A 88 -4.42 12.24 -21.07
CA ARG A 88 -4.80 13.53 -20.48
C ARG A 88 -3.71 14.04 -19.54
N THR A 89 -3.46 15.36 -19.55
CA THR A 89 -2.62 16.01 -18.54
C THR A 89 -3.28 15.83 -17.18
N PHE A 90 -2.51 15.35 -16.18
CA PHE A 90 -3.02 15.17 -14.82
C PHE A 90 -3.34 16.54 -14.19
N GLU A 91 -4.62 16.78 -13.94
CA GLU A 91 -5.10 17.98 -13.25
C GLU A 91 -5.61 17.57 -11.87
N THR A 92 -4.95 18.03 -10.80
CA THR A 92 -5.24 17.65 -9.42
C THR A 92 -6.69 17.84 -9.01
N GLY A 93 -7.30 18.97 -9.41
CA GLY A 93 -8.69 19.31 -9.04
C GLY A 93 -9.77 18.48 -9.74
N GLN A 94 -9.46 17.82 -10.86
CA GLN A 94 -10.44 17.11 -11.68
C GLN A 94 -10.14 15.60 -11.81
N SER A 95 -8.93 15.18 -11.49
CA SER A 95 -8.50 13.79 -11.67
C SER A 95 -9.25 12.83 -10.74
N THR A 96 -9.72 11.73 -11.31
CA THR A 96 -10.31 10.59 -10.60
C THR A 96 -9.38 9.37 -10.60
N ARG A 97 -8.10 9.59 -10.92
CA ARG A 97 -7.09 8.52 -11.03
C ARG A 97 -6.98 7.72 -9.75
N VAL A 98 -6.77 6.42 -9.90
CA VAL A 98 -6.42 5.51 -8.82
C VAL A 98 -4.92 5.28 -8.87
N PHE A 99 -4.21 5.63 -7.80
CA PHE A 99 -2.80 5.32 -7.63
C PHE A 99 -2.64 4.04 -6.81
N ARG A 100 -1.93 3.06 -7.35
CA ARG A 100 -1.61 1.79 -6.68
C ARG A 100 -0.21 1.86 -6.12
N ILE A 101 -0.11 1.75 -4.80
CA ILE A 101 1.13 1.91 -4.06
C ILE A 101 1.50 0.59 -3.39
N ALA A 102 2.63 0.00 -3.80
CA ALA A 102 3.19 -1.13 -3.08
C ALA A 102 3.80 -0.63 -1.76
N VAL A 103 3.26 -1.08 -0.65
CA VAL A 103 3.67 -0.67 0.69
C VAL A 103 3.24 -1.72 1.70
N ASN A 104 4.14 -2.08 2.61
CA ASN A 104 3.82 -2.99 3.71
C ASN A 104 3.04 -2.30 4.84
N ASP A 105 2.67 -3.04 5.87
CA ASP A 105 1.90 -2.56 7.01
C ASP A 105 2.61 -1.44 7.80
N ILE A 106 3.95 -1.42 7.86
CA ILE A 106 4.71 -0.30 8.45
C ILE A 106 4.43 0.99 7.68
N GLY A 107 4.60 0.95 6.36
CA GLY A 107 4.39 2.11 5.51
C GLY A 107 2.93 2.56 5.48
N GLN A 108 1.98 1.62 5.58
CA GLN A 108 0.56 1.96 5.71
C GLN A 108 0.31 2.75 7.01
N LEU A 109 0.86 2.33 8.13
CA LEU A 109 0.67 3.01 9.41
C LEU A 109 1.39 4.36 9.47
N VAL A 110 2.61 4.46 8.91
CA VAL A 110 3.49 5.63 9.06
C VAL A 110 3.30 6.66 7.96
N MET A 111 3.06 6.23 6.71
CA MET A 111 3.08 7.14 5.55
C MET A 111 1.69 7.45 5.00
N MET A 112 0.77 6.48 4.97
CA MET A 112 -0.54 6.67 4.33
C MET A 112 -1.43 7.71 5.03
N PRO A 113 -1.48 7.84 6.37
CA PRO A 113 -2.27 8.89 7.01
C PRO A 113 -1.86 10.30 6.59
N GLU A 114 -0.56 10.57 6.48
CA GLU A 114 -0.06 11.89 6.06
C GLU A 114 -0.32 12.14 4.57
N LEU A 115 -0.07 11.15 3.72
CA LEU A 115 -0.39 11.24 2.30
C LEU A 115 -1.88 11.59 2.10
N LEU A 116 -2.78 10.85 2.74
CA LEU A 116 -4.23 11.04 2.60
C LEU A 116 -4.67 12.40 3.15
N SER A 117 -4.13 12.84 4.29
CA SER A 117 -4.44 14.13 4.91
C SER A 117 -4.19 15.30 3.94
N VAL A 118 -3.10 15.26 3.19
CA VAL A 118 -2.73 16.34 2.26
C VAL A 118 -3.37 16.14 0.88
N ALA A 119 -3.34 14.90 0.36
CA ALA A 119 -3.87 14.58 -0.97
C ALA A 119 -5.37 14.88 -1.10
N ARG A 120 -6.17 14.68 -0.03
CA ARG A 120 -7.62 15.00 -0.03
C ARG A 120 -7.92 16.47 -0.25
N GLY A 121 -7.04 17.37 0.21
CA GLY A 121 -7.18 18.80 -0.05
C GLY A 121 -6.73 19.23 -1.46
N LEU A 122 -5.70 18.56 -2.00
CA LEU A 122 -5.11 18.94 -3.29
C LEU A 122 -5.82 18.27 -4.49
N ALA A 123 -6.26 17.04 -4.34
CA ALA A 123 -6.83 16.21 -5.40
C ALA A 123 -7.98 15.34 -4.86
N PRO A 124 -9.15 15.93 -4.56
CA PRO A 124 -10.24 15.26 -3.85
C PRO A 124 -10.84 14.06 -4.58
N GLY A 125 -10.75 14.02 -5.92
CA GLY A 125 -11.22 12.90 -6.75
C GLY A 125 -10.25 11.73 -6.86
N VAL A 126 -8.96 11.92 -6.53
CA VAL A 126 -7.94 10.88 -6.58
C VAL A 126 -8.18 9.83 -5.50
N ARG A 127 -7.92 8.58 -5.85
CA ARG A 127 -8.01 7.43 -4.95
C ARG A 127 -6.67 6.72 -4.83
N PHE A 128 -6.46 6.04 -3.70
CA PHE A 128 -5.25 5.27 -3.44
C PHE A 128 -5.63 3.83 -3.10
N GLU A 129 -4.91 2.89 -3.68
CA GLU A 129 -4.96 1.47 -3.35
C GLU A 129 -3.60 1.04 -2.83
N THR A 130 -3.53 0.48 -1.64
CA THR A 130 -2.31 -0.12 -1.11
C THR A 130 -2.24 -1.59 -1.51
N VAL A 131 -1.05 -2.02 -1.88
CA VAL A 131 -0.77 -3.38 -2.30
C VAL A 131 0.35 -3.92 -1.44
N ASP A 132 0.08 -5.00 -0.71
CA ASP A 132 1.13 -5.77 -0.05
C ASP A 132 1.74 -6.72 -1.08
N ALA A 133 3.04 -6.57 -1.34
CA ALA A 133 3.76 -7.34 -2.34
C ALA A 133 5.24 -7.47 -1.95
N SER A 134 5.82 -8.62 -2.24
CA SER A 134 7.27 -8.78 -2.21
C SER A 134 7.94 -7.89 -3.26
N MET A 135 9.25 -7.63 -3.12
CA MET A 135 10.02 -6.86 -4.11
C MET A 135 9.89 -7.43 -5.53
N VAL A 136 9.93 -8.75 -5.67
CA VAL A 136 9.82 -9.43 -6.96
C VAL A 136 8.43 -9.22 -7.57
N GLU A 137 7.38 -9.38 -6.80
CA GLU A 137 5.99 -9.16 -7.24
C GLU A 137 5.74 -7.70 -7.58
N ALA A 138 6.18 -6.77 -6.71
CA ALA A 138 6.05 -5.33 -6.95
C ALA A 138 6.75 -4.94 -8.26
N ARG A 139 7.97 -5.43 -8.49
CA ARG A 139 8.72 -5.21 -9.72
C ARG A 139 7.93 -5.70 -10.95
N GLN A 140 7.42 -6.93 -10.93
CA GLN A 140 6.65 -7.49 -12.04
C GLN A 140 5.36 -6.69 -12.30
N ARG A 141 4.63 -6.35 -11.26
CA ARG A 141 3.38 -5.59 -11.37
C ARG A 141 3.61 -4.14 -11.83
N MET A 142 4.75 -3.53 -11.49
CA MET A 142 5.16 -2.22 -12.03
C MET A 142 5.48 -2.29 -13.52
N LEU A 143 6.17 -3.33 -13.98
CA LEU A 143 6.42 -3.58 -15.41
C LEU A 143 5.10 -3.62 -16.21
N HIS A 144 4.05 -4.20 -15.65
CA HIS A 144 2.73 -4.31 -16.29
C HIS A 144 1.81 -3.10 -16.01
N GLY A 145 2.27 -2.09 -15.26
CA GLY A 145 1.47 -0.91 -14.94
C GLY A 145 0.36 -1.14 -13.91
N GLN A 146 0.45 -2.20 -13.13
CA GLN A 146 -0.49 -2.55 -12.07
C GLN A 146 -0.11 -1.92 -10.71
N ILE A 147 1.09 -1.36 -10.58
CA ILE A 147 1.58 -0.59 -9.44
C ILE A 147 2.28 0.65 -9.99
N ASP A 148 1.94 1.82 -9.44
CA ASP A 148 2.51 3.11 -9.86
C ASP A 148 3.77 3.45 -9.07
N LEU A 149 3.80 3.14 -7.77
CA LEU A 149 4.86 3.52 -6.85
C LEU A 149 5.09 2.42 -5.81
N ALA A 150 6.34 2.20 -5.42
CA ALA A 150 6.70 1.34 -4.29
C ALA A 150 7.37 2.16 -3.20
N LEU A 151 7.01 1.91 -1.94
CA LEU A 151 7.51 2.61 -0.75
C LEU A 151 8.10 1.61 0.24
N GLY A 152 9.34 1.81 0.64
CA GLY A 152 9.98 0.94 1.63
C GLY A 152 11.51 0.97 1.60
N SER A 153 12.12 0.07 2.36
CA SER A 153 13.57 -0.16 2.42
C SER A 153 13.99 -1.29 1.47
N TRP A 154 13.61 -1.19 0.22
CA TRP A 154 13.95 -2.20 -0.78
C TRP A 154 15.25 -1.88 -1.50
N ASP A 155 15.98 -2.92 -1.88
CA ASP A 155 17.12 -2.79 -2.78
C ASP A 155 16.69 -2.26 -4.15
N ALA A 156 17.66 -1.84 -4.97
CA ALA A 156 17.38 -1.34 -6.31
C ALA A 156 16.69 -2.42 -7.17
N MET A 157 15.55 -2.09 -7.75
CA MET A 157 14.75 -3.02 -8.55
C MET A 157 15.34 -3.32 -9.94
N GLY A 158 16.43 -2.65 -10.33
CA GLY A 158 17.12 -2.85 -11.61
C GLY A 158 17.18 -1.59 -12.48
N PRO A 159 17.78 -1.68 -13.70
CA PRO A 159 18.16 -0.51 -14.50
C PRO A 159 16.97 0.32 -15.00
N SER A 160 15.79 -0.28 -15.19
CA SER A 160 14.58 0.43 -15.64
C SER A 160 13.76 1.04 -14.49
N PHE A 161 14.32 1.05 -13.28
CA PHE A 161 13.65 1.59 -12.12
C PHE A 161 14.41 2.77 -11.55
N TYR A 162 13.69 3.85 -11.34
CA TYR A 162 14.17 5.01 -10.61
C TYR A 162 13.88 4.84 -9.12
N GLN A 163 14.73 5.45 -8.31
CA GLN A 163 14.56 5.49 -6.87
C GLN A 163 14.90 6.86 -6.33
N GLN A 164 14.21 7.25 -5.25
CA GLN A 164 14.46 8.48 -4.54
C GLN A 164 14.32 8.25 -3.04
N ARG A 165 15.35 8.65 -2.29
CA ARG A 165 15.33 8.61 -0.83
C ARG A 165 14.29 9.56 -0.28
N LEU A 166 13.50 9.09 0.68
CA LEU A 166 12.53 9.86 1.44
C LEU A 166 13.12 10.26 2.79
N PHE A 167 13.58 9.29 3.59
CA PHE A 167 14.17 9.54 4.90
C PHE A 167 15.03 8.36 5.36
N ASP A 168 15.82 8.61 6.41
CA ASP A 168 16.52 7.55 7.13
C ASP A 168 15.66 7.00 8.25
N GLU A 169 15.76 5.71 8.45
CA GLU A 169 15.09 4.97 9.51
C GLU A 169 16.13 4.26 10.39
N THR A 170 15.77 4.04 11.65
CA THR A 170 16.55 3.30 12.63
C THR A 170 15.64 2.38 13.43
N PHE A 171 16.17 1.73 14.47
CA PHE A 171 15.37 0.87 15.34
C PHE A 171 15.29 1.40 16.77
N SER A 172 14.13 1.21 17.38
CA SER A 172 13.86 1.44 18.80
C SER A 172 13.28 0.18 19.44
N VAL A 173 13.37 0.10 20.76
CA VAL A 173 12.78 -0.98 21.54
C VAL A 173 11.50 -0.47 22.21
N LEU A 174 10.40 -1.16 22.00
CA LEU A 174 9.10 -0.90 22.60
C LEU A 174 8.89 -1.87 23.77
N VAL A 175 8.47 -1.33 24.92
CA VAL A 175 8.20 -2.07 26.16
C VAL A 175 6.88 -1.62 26.78
N ALA A 176 6.28 -2.46 27.62
CA ALA A 176 5.18 -2.01 28.47
C ALA A 176 5.67 -0.91 29.43
N ARG A 177 4.87 0.14 29.66
CA ARG A 177 5.22 1.20 30.63
C ARG A 177 5.36 0.66 32.06
N ALA A 178 4.65 -0.41 32.38
CA ALA A 178 4.77 -1.10 33.68
C ALA A 178 6.06 -1.92 33.82
N SER A 179 6.85 -2.08 32.75
CA SER A 179 8.11 -2.82 32.81
C SER A 179 9.14 -2.08 33.68
N PRO A 180 9.93 -2.79 34.49
CA PRO A 180 11.07 -2.18 35.21
C PRO A 180 12.07 -1.48 34.27
N LEU A 181 12.16 -1.91 33.02
CA LEU A 181 13.02 -1.32 31.99
C LEU A 181 12.53 0.04 31.49
N ALA A 182 11.26 0.40 31.72
CA ALA A 182 10.67 1.66 31.26
C ALA A 182 11.06 2.89 32.11
N GLN A 183 11.93 2.75 33.13
CA GLN A 183 12.32 3.84 34.02
C GLN A 183 13.32 4.84 33.40
N GLY A 184 13.83 4.57 32.19
CA GLY A 184 14.81 5.41 31.50
C GLY A 184 14.50 5.54 30.02
N ILE A 185 15.43 6.14 29.28
CA ILE A 185 15.38 6.28 27.82
C ILE A 185 16.25 5.23 27.11
N SER A 186 17.03 4.46 27.85
CA SER A 186 17.94 3.43 27.35
C SER A 186 17.99 2.25 28.28
N MET A 187 18.43 1.12 27.77
CA MET A 187 18.68 -0.12 28.50
C MET A 187 20.08 -0.64 28.16
N THR A 188 20.63 -1.51 29.00
CA THR A 188 21.90 -2.18 28.69
C THR A 188 21.70 -3.33 27.71
N LEU A 189 22.77 -3.73 27.01
CA LEU A 189 22.72 -4.92 26.15
C LEU A 189 22.43 -6.19 26.97
N GLU A 190 22.91 -6.25 28.21
CA GLU A 190 22.67 -7.37 29.12
C GLU A 190 21.18 -7.47 29.49
N ASP A 191 20.52 -6.37 29.82
CA ASP A 191 19.07 -6.33 30.11
C ASP A 191 18.25 -6.74 28.87
N TYR A 192 18.67 -6.27 27.69
CA TYR A 192 18.07 -6.65 26.43
C TYR A 192 18.15 -8.16 26.17
N LEU A 193 19.32 -8.77 26.42
CA LEU A 193 19.54 -10.19 26.18
C LEU A 193 18.86 -11.10 27.22
N LYS A 194 18.63 -10.63 28.43
CA LYS A 194 17.88 -11.35 29.48
C LYS A 194 16.37 -11.35 29.25
N ALA A 195 15.87 -10.41 28.48
CA ALA A 195 14.44 -10.29 28.21
C ALA A 195 13.96 -11.27 27.14
N GLU A 196 12.66 -11.51 27.12
CA GLU A 196 11.99 -12.25 26.06
C GLU A 196 11.53 -11.28 24.95
N HIS A 197 11.59 -11.73 23.68
CA HIS A 197 11.43 -10.87 22.52
C HIS A 197 10.30 -11.30 21.59
N ILE A 198 9.68 -10.31 20.97
CA ILE A 198 8.93 -10.45 19.72
C ILE A 198 9.89 -10.16 18.57
N ALA A 199 10.03 -11.10 17.64
CA ALA A 199 10.68 -10.89 16.35
C ALA A 199 9.63 -10.49 15.32
N TYR A 200 9.62 -9.22 14.93
CA TYR A 200 8.75 -8.72 13.87
C TYR A 200 9.49 -8.86 12.53
N ARG A 201 8.95 -9.68 11.64
CA ARG A 201 9.52 -10.03 10.34
C ARG A 201 8.55 -9.69 9.20
N PRO A 202 8.41 -8.39 8.87
CA PRO A 202 7.59 -7.99 7.73
C PRO A 202 8.22 -8.43 6.40
N GLN A 203 7.43 -8.44 5.35
CA GLN A 203 7.99 -8.57 4.00
C GLN A 203 8.90 -7.36 3.68
N GLY A 204 9.97 -7.62 2.94
CA GLY A 204 10.96 -6.60 2.55
C GLY A 204 12.28 -6.72 3.31
N THR A 205 13.12 -5.68 3.24
CA THR A 205 14.49 -5.70 3.76
C THR A 205 14.63 -5.19 5.21
N THR A 206 13.53 -4.74 5.83
CA THR A 206 13.57 -4.19 7.20
C THR A 206 14.08 -5.21 8.22
N ASP A 207 13.64 -6.48 8.14
CA ASP A 207 14.12 -7.53 9.04
C ASP A 207 15.61 -7.79 8.83
N SER A 208 16.10 -7.85 7.61
CA SER A 208 17.53 -8.06 7.33
C SER A 208 18.43 -6.97 7.90
N GLN A 209 17.98 -5.71 7.90
CA GLN A 209 18.71 -4.61 8.53
C GLN A 209 18.84 -4.79 10.04
N LEU A 210 17.75 -5.21 10.70
CA LEU A 210 17.78 -5.52 12.13
C LEU A 210 18.69 -6.74 12.43
N GLN A 211 18.58 -7.81 11.64
CA GLN A 211 19.40 -9.00 11.82
C GLN A 211 20.91 -8.66 11.72
N GLN A 212 21.32 -7.88 10.73
CA GLN A 212 22.71 -7.43 10.61
C GLN A 212 23.19 -6.60 11.82
N ALA A 213 22.33 -5.75 12.40
CA ALA A 213 22.68 -5.01 13.61
C ALA A 213 22.83 -5.92 14.84
N LEU A 214 21.95 -6.91 14.95
CA LEU A 214 22.00 -7.93 16.02
C LEU A 214 23.22 -8.84 15.90
N GLU A 215 23.59 -9.27 14.70
CA GLU A 215 24.81 -10.05 14.42
C GLU A 215 26.06 -9.30 14.85
N ARG A 216 26.19 -8.05 14.40
CA ARG A 216 27.36 -7.20 14.75
C ARG A 216 27.51 -6.98 16.26
N SER A 217 26.41 -6.96 16.99
CA SER A 217 26.42 -6.81 18.46
C SER A 217 26.55 -8.14 19.22
N GLY A 218 26.58 -9.28 18.53
CA GLY A 218 26.57 -10.62 19.13
C GLY A 218 25.25 -10.96 19.84
N ALA A 219 24.18 -10.24 19.53
CA ALA A 219 22.87 -10.38 20.19
C ALA A 219 21.95 -11.39 19.49
N GLN A 220 22.19 -11.71 18.22
CA GLN A 220 21.25 -12.48 17.40
C GLN A 220 20.97 -13.86 17.99
N GLU A 221 21.98 -14.65 18.27
CA GLU A 221 21.85 -16.03 18.77
C GLU A 221 21.51 -16.10 20.28
N ARG A 222 21.76 -15.02 20.99
CA ARG A 222 21.55 -14.93 22.45
C ARG A 222 20.19 -14.43 22.85
N ARG A 223 19.43 -13.88 21.90
CA ARG A 223 18.10 -13.29 22.13
C ARG A 223 17.03 -14.38 22.23
N GLN A 224 16.28 -14.39 23.32
CA GLN A 224 15.18 -15.33 23.53
C GLN A 224 13.92 -14.84 22.81
N VAL A 225 13.67 -15.33 21.61
CA VAL A 225 12.47 -15.00 20.81
C VAL A 225 11.35 -15.98 21.17
N VAL A 226 10.23 -15.46 21.68
CA VAL A 226 9.05 -16.25 22.06
C VAL A 226 7.88 -16.07 21.07
N LEU A 227 7.91 -15.01 20.26
CA LEU A 227 6.91 -14.76 19.21
C LEU A 227 7.60 -14.27 17.94
N ILE A 228 7.27 -14.88 16.80
CA ILE A 228 7.61 -14.39 15.47
C ILE A 228 6.32 -13.91 14.82
N ALA A 229 6.26 -12.64 14.43
CA ALA A 229 5.08 -12.02 13.83
C ALA A 229 5.41 -11.44 12.44
N ALA A 230 4.57 -11.71 11.45
CA ALA A 230 4.70 -11.19 10.08
C ALA A 230 4.05 -9.80 9.91
N HIS A 231 3.12 -9.43 10.80
CA HIS A 231 2.35 -8.19 10.71
C HIS A 231 2.43 -7.40 12.03
N SER A 232 2.36 -6.07 11.91
CA SER A 232 2.43 -5.17 13.06
C SER A 232 1.12 -5.04 13.83
N LEU A 233 -0.01 -5.43 13.22
CA LEU A 233 -1.32 -5.36 13.87
C LEU A 233 -1.35 -6.23 15.14
N GLY A 234 -1.71 -5.62 16.24
CA GLY A 234 -1.77 -6.30 17.54
C GLY A 234 -0.46 -6.30 18.33
N LEU A 235 0.71 -6.03 17.74
CA LEU A 235 2.00 -6.03 18.46
C LEU A 235 2.01 -5.04 19.62
N ALA A 236 1.46 -3.85 19.42
CA ALA A 236 1.32 -2.85 20.48
C ALA A 236 0.55 -3.38 21.70
N SER A 237 -0.55 -4.13 21.44
CA SER A 237 -1.35 -4.73 22.51
C SER A 237 -0.61 -5.87 23.22
N ILE A 238 0.10 -6.70 22.47
CA ILE A 238 0.90 -7.80 23.04
C ILE A 238 2.00 -7.24 23.94
N VAL A 239 2.74 -6.22 23.49
CA VAL A 239 3.78 -5.58 24.30
C VAL A 239 3.18 -4.96 25.57
N ALA A 240 2.08 -4.22 25.45
CA ALA A 240 1.45 -3.53 26.58
C ALA A 240 0.96 -4.49 27.69
N THR A 241 0.54 -5.71 27.31
CA THR A 241 -0.03 -6.70 28.25
C THR A 241 0.94 -7.82 28.63
N SER A 242 2.20 -7.72 28.20
CA SER A 242 3.22 -8.73 28.47
C SER A 242 4.53 -8.10 28.98
N LYS A 243 5.53 -8.94 29.23
CA LYS A 243 6.90 -8.50 29.55
C LYS A 243 7.82 -8.52 28.31
N LEU A 244 7.25 -8.75 27.12
CA LEU A 244 8.02 -8.93 25.88
C LEU A 244 8.56 -7.59 25.37
N LEU A 245 9.76 -7.63 24.82
CA LEU A 245 10.35 -6.50 24.10
C LEU A 245 10.05 -6.63 22.61
N LEU A 246 9.73 -5.52 21.96
CA LEU A 246 9.63 -5.44 20.52
C LEU A 246 10.68 -4.47 19.98
N THR A 247 11.66 -4.97 19.24
CA THR A 247 12.54 -4.11 18.43
C THR A 247 11.90 -3.86 17.07
N ALA A 248 11.61 -2.59 16.79
CA ALA A 248 10.89 -2.18 15.58
C ALA A 248 11.49 -0.89 14.98
N PRO A 249 11.25 -0.58 13.70
CA PRO A 249 11.58 0.72 13.12
C PRO A 249 11.08 1.86 14.02
N ASP A 250 11.90 2.90 14.20
CA ASP A 250 11.62 3.96 15.21
C ASP A 250 10.28 4.67 14.95
N ARG A 251 9.96 4.94 13.67
CA ARG A 251 8.67 5.57 13.33
C ARG A 251 7.48 4.66 13.65
N LEU A 252 7.61 3.34 13.43
CA LEU A 252 6.59 2.38 13.81
C LEU A 252 6.42 2.34 15.34
N ALA A 253 7.52 2.25 16.07
CA ALA A 253 7.50 2.24 17.54
C ALA A 253 6.83 3.52 18.10
N ARG A 254 7.16 4.70 17.53
CA ARG A 254 6.53 5.98 17.90
C ARG A 254 5.04 6.01 17.57
N ALA A 255 4.63 5.52 16.39
CA ALA A 255 3.22 5.46 16.02
C ALA A 255 2.40 4.55 16.95
N MET A 256 2.98 3.41 17.35
CA MET A 256 2.38 2.52 18.34
C MET A 256 2.25 3.18 19.71
N ALA A 257 3.33 3.82 20.19
CA ALA A 257 3.32 4.49 21.49
C ALA A 257 2.43 5.74 21.54
N ALA A 258 2.30 6.47 20.43
CA ALA A 258 1.39 7.62 20.33
C ALA A 258 -0.08 7.23 20.48
N SER A 259 -0.44 6.00 20.10
CA SER A 259 -1.81 5.49 20.22
C SER A 259 -2.12 4.83 21.58
N ARG A 260 -1.09 4.64 22.46
CA ARG A 260 -1.21 3.86 23.70
C ARG A 260 -0.31 4.42 24.80
N ALA A 261 -0.90 4.98 25.83
CA ALA A 261 -0.18 5.51 26.99
C ALA A 261 0.54 4.44 27.84
N ASP A 262 0.18 3.17 27.69
CA ASP A 262 0.75 2.02 28.41
C ASP A 262 2.01 1.44 27.76
N LEU A 263 2.55 2.11 26.72
CA LEU A 263 3.81 1.77 26.07
C LEU A 263 4.91 2.79 26.36
N HIS A 264 6.15 2.33 26.30
CA HIS A 264 7.36 3.16 26.45
C HIS A 264 8.40 2.77 25.39
N ILE A 265 9.14 3.78 24.90
CA ILE A 265 10.17 3.60 23.85
C ILE A 265 11.54 3.77 24.48
N LEU A 266 12.41 2.83 24.21
CA LEU A 266 13.81 2.84 24.60
C LEU A 266 14.72 2.86 23.38
N LYS A 267 15.90 3.45 23.50
CA LYS A 267 16.94 3.28 22.47
C LYS A 267 17.39 1.82 22.42
N ALA A 268 17.65 1.32 21.22
CA ALA A 268 18.27 0.01 21.04
C ALA A 268 19.68 0.03 21.71
N PRO A 269 20.04 -1.00 22.51
CA PRO A 269 21.31 -1.03 23.24
C PRO A 269 22.48 -1.53 22.40
N PHE A 270 22.40 -1.37 21.09
CA PHE A 270 23.42 -1.74 20.11
C PHE A 270 23.42 -0.74 18.95
N ASP A 271 24.55 -0.69 18.24
CA ASP A 271 24.68 0.22 17.10
C ASP A 271 23.82 -0.25 15.92
N VAL A 272 22.95 0.67 15.49
CA VAL A 272 22.12 0.50 14.33
C VAL A 272 22.58 1.46 13.25
N THR A 273 23.05 0.93 12.13
CA THR A 273 23.30 1.76 10.94
C THR A 273 21.94 2.21 10.38
N PRO A 274 21.69 3.53 10.29
CA PRO A 274 20.46 4.01 9.66
C PRO A 274 20.31 3.47 8.25
N PHE A 275 19.09 3.10 7.87
CA PHE A 275 18.77 2.60 6.55
C PHE A 275 17.75 3.51 5.85
N GLU A 276 17.83 3.55 4.53
CA GLU A 276 17.01 4.48 3.77
C GLU A 276 15.63 3.89 3.45
N ILE A 277 14.60 4.69 3.70
CA ILE A 277 13.27 4.47 3.12
C ILE A 277 13.20 5.28 1.83
N ARG A 278 12.85 4.59 0.77
CA ARG A 278 12.83 5.13 -0.61
C ARG A 278 11.46 4.99 -1.23
N GLN A 279 11.21 5.83 -2.22
CA GLN A 279 10.19 5.58 -3.23
C GLN A 279 10.86 5.08 -4.51
N GLN A 280 10.24 4.08 -5.17
CA GLN A 280 10.73 3.50 -6.41
C GLN A 280 9.60 3.41 -7.44
N TRP A 281 9.94 3.61 -8.71
CA TRP A 281 8.98 3.55 -9.82
C TRP A 281 9.66 3.10 -11.11
N HIS A 282 8.89 2.50 -12.01
CA HIS A 282 9.39 2.09 -13.32
C HIS A 282 9.54 3.30 -14.25
N GLU A 283 10.51 3.28 -15.18
CA GLU A 283 10.83 4.37 -16.10
C GLU A 283 9.63 4.80 -16.97
N ARG A 284 8.72 3.89 -17.33
CA ARG A 284 7.49 4.19 -18.06
C ARG A 284 6.63 5.28 -17.41
N PHE A 285 6.70 5.42 -16.08
CA PHE A 285 5.97 6.43 -15.32
C PHE A 285 6.79 7.69 -15.02
N HIS A 286 8.04 7.74 -15.50
CA HIS A 286 8.95 8.84 -15.13
C HIS A 286 8.42 10.19 -15.59
N GLN A 287 7.88 10.26 -16.82
CA GLN A 287 7.33 11.48 -17.43
C GLN A 287 5.82 11.63 -17.22
N ASP A 288 5.13 10.61 -16.68
CA ASP A 288 3.70 10.69 -16.40
C ASP A 288 3.40 11.76 -15.35
N SER A 289 2.53 12.71 -15.68
CA SER A 289 2.27 13.89 -14.84
C SER A 289 1.64 13.55 -13.50
N GLY A 290 0.75 12.56 -13.45
CA GLY A 290 0.13 12.10 -12.20
C GLY A 290 1.11 11.37 -11.30
N SER A 291 1.92 10.48 -11.85
CA SER A 291 2.98 9.79 -11.09
C SER A 291 4.05 10.76 -10.60
N ARG A 292 4.36 11.81 -11.37
CA ARG A 292 5.27 12.87 -10.93
C ARG A 292 4.67 13.63 -9.74
N TRP A 293 3.42 14.06 -9.83
CA TRP A 293 2.71 14.70 -8.72
C TRP A 293 2.74 13.86 -7.44
N LEU A 294 2.43 12.56 -7.55
CA LEU A 294 2.47 11.67 -6.38
C LEU A 294 3.87 11.60 -5.76
N ARG A 295 4.91 11.44 -6.59
CA ARG A 295 6.30 11.38 -6.11
C ARG A 295 6.76 12.68 -5.44
N GLU A 296 6.41 13.82 -6.02
CA GLU A 296 6.72 15.15 -5.47
C GLU A 296 5.99 15.36 -4.14
N LEU A 297 4.73 14.95 -4.04
CA LEU A 297 3.96 14.99 -2.81
C LEU A 297 4.62 14.13 -1.72
N MET A 298 4.94 12.86 -2.02
CA MET A 298 5.64 11.96 -1.10
C MET A 298 6.99 12.54 -0.66
N PHE A 299 7.77 13.05 -1.59
CA PHE A 299 9.05 13.67 -1.29
C PHE A 299 8.90 14.90 -0.39
N GLY A 300 7.95 15.78 -0.68
CA GLY A 300 7.66 16.97 0.12
C GLY A 300 7.26 16.64 1.56
N LEU A 301 6.42 15.61 1.73
CA LEU A 301 5.93 15.18 3.05
C LEU A 301 7.05 14.57 3.92
N PHE A 302 7.90 13.73 3.35
CA PHE A 302 8.79 12.89 4.16
C PHE A 302 10.24 13.38 4.16
N HIS A 303 10.77 13.93 3.07
CA HIS A 303 12.15 14.40 3.01
C HIS A 303 12.40 15.65 3.87
N GLN A 304 11.49 16.62 3.84
CA GLN A 304 11.64 17.87 4.62
C GLN A 304 11.49 17.66 6.13
N ARG A 305 10.64 16.71 6.57
CA ARG A 305 10.51 16.37 7.99
C ARG A 305 11.76 15.74 8.57
N SER A 306 12.45 14.90 7.82
CA SER A 306 13.74 14.32 8.25
C SER A 306 14.76 15.43 8.54
N ARG A 307 14.79 16.49 7.75
CA ARG A 307 15.66 17.67 8.00
C ARG A 307 15.24 18.48 9.23
N ARG A 308 13.94 18.58 9.55
CA ARG A 308 13.46 19.28 10.74
C ARG A 308 13.74 18.50 12.03
N LEU A 309 13.52 17.18 12.03
CA LEU A 309 13.85 16.31 13.17
C LEU A 309 15.35 16.23 13.45
N ALA A 310 16.19 16.20 12.41
CA ALA A 310 17.63 16.23 12.53
C ALA A 310 18.18 17.60 13.03
N ARG A 311 17.40 18.67 12.91
CA ARG A 311 17.76 20.04 13.38
C ARG A 311 17.13 20.44 14.71
N ALA A 312 16.20 19.65 15.24
CA ALA A 312 15.63 19.93 16.55
C ALA A 312 16.67 19.58 17.64
N PRO A 313 17.07 20.53 18.50
CA PRO A 313 17.93 20.21 19.61
C PRO A 313 17.23 19.21 20.55
N ALA A 314 17.99 18.29 21.11
CA ALA A 314 17.50 17.21 21.99
C ALA A 314 16.69 17.68 23.22
N ALA A 315 16.62 18.99 23.49
CA ALA A 315 15.91 19.62 24.60
C ALA A 315 14.41 19.88 24.36
N ALA A 316 13.87 19.67 23.15
CA ALA A 316 12.47 19.98 22.83
C ALA A 316 11.51 18.78 22.98
N LEU A 317 11.93 17.70 23.62
CA LEU A 317 11.16 16.47 23.84
C LEU A 317 10.77 16.24 25.31
N ALA A 318 10.77 17.28 26.13
CA ALA A 318 10.15 17.21 27.45
C ALA A 318 8.64 17.55 27.28
N PRO A 319 7.74 16.72 27.77
CA PRO A 319 6.33 17.09 27.86
C PRO A 319 6.14 18.02 29.04
N ASP A 320 5.38 19.09 28.87
CA ASP A 320 4.71 19.81 29.96
C ASP A 320 3.61 18.95 30.58
#